data_66e59d09d8d5f8e37f9d8371b87bf08a
#
_entry.id   66e59d09d8d5f8e37f9d8371b87bf08a
#
_cell.length_a   1.000
_cell.length_b   1.000
_cell.length_c   1.000
_cell.angle_alpha   90.00
_cell.angle_beta   90.00
_cell.angle_gamma   90.00
#
_symmetry.space_group_name_H-M   'P 1'
#
loop_
_entity.id
_entity.type
_entity.pdbx_description
1 polymer ?
#
loop_
_entity_poly.entity_id
_entity_poly.type
_entity_poly.pdbx_seq_one_letter_code
_entity_poly.pdbx_strand_id
1 'polypeptide(L)'
;MHSDMCTKYKVFPFGLLFCLVLAVSCKKLDLAPSDRFTELTFWQSAENVNNALNNIYRSIYTSDRFFYNEAMSDNAFTKLGVNTGADAIASGNFTPSLPRFQQDWAYYYGGIKSCNIFLENIDKNTVLPESVKNRMKGEARFVRAWHHFNLMKWWGDVPLLSRDITPDEAKSVERTPRAQVLQFILDELDAAADVLPRKEEYAAADNGRITRGACLALKARALLYEGNRMNDVVTICEALMNDPGANGNYSLAPSYTALFSDMNVNKNNNESIFSLQFVPTLRTWGDYIDFAPISAGARTNDLSPTQELVDDYIMLNGKAIHEAGSGYDENNPYANRDPRLRATIVYDQYQWTNPDGSVQTIYIKPGSSPAGQESNEYTPAGQGTATGYYWRKYWDPQHTAPGISSGLNLHLIRYAEVLLTYA
;
A
#
# COMPACT_ATOMS: atom_id res chain seq x y z
N MET A 1 -84.73 68.66 8.88
CA MET A 1 -85.24 67.32 8.57
C MET A 1 -84.12 66.54 7.82
N HIS A 2 -83.49 65.71 8.41
CA HIS A 2 -82.98 64.42 8.17
C HIS A 2 -81.78 64.13 9.04
N SER A 3 -81.94 63.05 9.74
CA SER A 3 -81.09 62.56 10.81
C SER A 3 -79.90 61.74 10.19
N ASP A 4 -78.77 62.06 10.67
CA ASP A 4 -77.55 61.24 10.40
C ASP A 4 -77.48 60.03 11.35
N MET A 5 -77.45 58.82 10.80
CA MET A 5 -77.31 57.62 11.56
C MET A 5 -75.79 57.12 11.39
N CYS A 6 -75.06 57.41 12.45
CA CYS A 6 -73.67 57.03 12.55
C CYS A 6 -73.56 55.54 13.00
N THR A 7 -73.21 54.69 12.08
CA THR A 7 -72.98 53.24 12.33
C THR A 7 -71.54 53.01 12.80
N LYS A 8 -71.33 52.67 14.07
CA LYS A 8 -70.05 52.28 14.65
C LYS A 8 -69.76 50.86 14.32
N TYR A 9 -68.75 50.61 13.43
CA TYR A 9 -68.20 49.30 13.24
C TYR A 9 -67.26 48.90 14.39
N LYS A 10 -67.62 47.85 15.13
CA LYS A 10 -66.72 47.19 16.09
C LYS A 10 -65.71 46.33 15.30
N VAL A 11 -64.49 46.81 15.19
CA VAL A 11 -63.40 46.03 14.69
C VAL A 11 -63.02 45.00 15.75
N PHE A 12 -63.32 43.72 15.47
CA PHE A 12 -62.99 42.58 16.34
C PHE A 12 -61.48 42.30 16.27
N PRO A 13 -60.84 41.94 17.39
CA PRO A 13 -59.36 41.73 17.44
C PRO A 13 -58.89 40.39 16.79
N PHE A 14 -59.47 40.03 15.66
CA PHE A 14 -59.06 38.77 14.91
C PHE A 14 -57.73 38.93 14.16
N GLY A 15 -57.29 40.16 13.83
CA GLY A 15 -56.05 40.45 13.17
C GLY A 15 -54.82 40.27 14.05
N LEU A 16 -54.95 40.52 15.37
CA LEU A 16 -53.83 40.37 16.32
C LEU A 16 -53.49 38.90 16.62
N LEU A 17 -54.51 38.03 16.62
CA LEU A 17 -54.34 36.60 16.84
C LEU A 17 -53.68 35.89 15.64
N PHE A 18 -53.95 36.37 14.42
CA PHE A 18 -53.33 35.83 13.18
C PHE A 18 -51.87 36.21 13.06
N CYS A 19 -51.42 37.37 13.49
CA CYS A 19 -50.01 37.77 13.54
C CYS A 19 -49.21 37.01 14.61
N LEU A 20 -49.82 36.61 15.74
CA LEU A 20 -49.14 35.86 16.79
C LEU A 20 -48.86 34.39 16.37
N VAL A 21 -49.70 33.79 15.52
CA VAL A 21 -49.52 32.43 15.03
C VAL A 21 -48.41 32.35 13.98
N LEU A 22 -48.13 33.43 13.24
CA LEU A 22 -47.04 33.49 12.27
C LEU A 22 -45.66 33.69 12.91
N ALA A 23 -45.59 34.18 14.14
CA ALA A 23 -44.33 34.42 14.85
C ALA A 23 -43.71 33.13 15.48
N VAL A 24 -44.47 32.02 15.56
CA VAL A 24 -43.99 30.74 16.14
C VAL A 24 -43.49 29.79 15.08
N SER A 25 -43.57 30.11 13.78
CA SER A 25 -43.25 29.24 12.66
C SER A 25 -41.82 29.35 12.10
N CYS A 26 -40.93 30.06 12.79
CA CYS A 26 -39.51 30.06 12.43
C CYS A 26 -38.68 29.21 13.39
N LYS A 27 -38.99 27.92 13.54
CA LYS A 27 -37.92 26.96 13.78
C LYS A 27 -37.18 26.83 12.44
N LYS A 28 -35.92 27.26 12.40
CA LYS A 28 -35.03 26.83 11.33
C LYS A 28 -35.14 25.31 11.26
N LEU A 29 -35.85 24.81 10.24
CA LEU A 29 -35.78 23.43 9.86
C LEU A 29 -34.36 23.26 9.26
N ASP A 30 -33.40 22.90 10.09
CA ASP A 30 -32.14 22.36 9.63
C ASP A 30 -32.43 20.96 9.02
N LEU A 31 -33.19 20.98 7.95
CA LEU A 31 -33.31 19.79 7.08
C LEU A 31 -31.98 19.66 6.38
N ALA A 32 -31.20 18.68 6.83
CA ALA A 32 -30.08 18.23 6.04
C ALA A 32 -30.57 17.97 4.61
N PRO A 33 -29.90 18.49 3.56
CA PRO A 33 -30.30 18.24 2.19
C PRO A 33 -30.43 16.73 1.98
N SER A 34 -31.59 16.29 1.50
CA SER A 34 -31.85 14.87 1.26
C SER A 34 -31.04 14.29 0.09
N ASP A 35 -30.41 15.16 -0.71
CA ASP A 35 -29.60 14.86 -1.88
C ASP A 35 -28.09 14.87 -1.59
N ARG A 36 -27.68 15.20 -0.36
CA ARG A 36 -26.27 15.26 0.05
C ARG A 36 -26.09 14.55 1.41
N PHE A 37 -24.99 13.81 1.52
CA PHE A 37 -24.54 13.29 2.80
C PHE A 37 -24.13 14.47 3.69
N THR A 38 -24.75 14.58 4.85
CA THR A 38 -24.30 15.46 5.91
C THR A 38 -23.48 14.67 6.92
N GLU A 39 -22.66 15.33 7.70
CA GLU A 39 -21.92 14.67 8.78
C GLU A 39 -22.85 13.87 9.72
N LEU A 40 -24.06 14.38 9.96
CA LEU A 40 -25.07 13.74 10.80
C LEU A 40 -25.63 12.44 10.21
N THR A 41 -25.76 12.33 8.89
CA THR A 41 -26.36 11.16 8.23
C THR A 41 -25.33 10.16 7.72
N PHE A 42 -24.13 10.62 7.37
CA PHE A 42 -23.07 9.77 6.83
C PHE A 42 -22.71 8.61 7.77
N TRP A 43 -22.40 8.95 9.02
CA TRP A 43 -21.94 7.96 10.00
C TRP A 43 -23.04 7.05 10.55
N GLN A 44 -24.32 7.32 10.28
CA GLN A 44 -25.42 6.43 10.63
C GLN A 44 -25.58 5.23 9.69
N SER A 45 -25.02 5.30 8.47
CA SER A 45 -25.07 4.21 7.51
C SER A 45 -23.88 3.24 7.69
N ALA A 46 -24.16 1.95 7.87
CA ALA A 46 -23.14 0.90 7.90
C ALA A 46 -22.35 0.84 6.58
N GLU A 47 -23.00 1.07 5.43
CA GLU A 47 -22.36 1.13 4.12
C GLU A 47 -21.36 2.29 4.04
N ASN A 48 -21.73 3.48 4.46
CA ASN A 48 -20.85 4.65 4.44
C ASN A 48 -19.63 4.44 5.35
N VAL A 49 -19.82 3.85 6.53
CA VAL A 49 -18.73 3.50 7.44
C VAL A 49 -17.76 2.51 6.78
N ASN A 50 -18.28 1.46 6.11
CA ASN A 50 -17.45 0.54 5.36
C ASN A 50 -16.71 1.23 4.21
N ASN A 51 -17.35 2.14 3.48
CA ASN A 51 -16.72 2.90 2.41
C ASN A 51 -15.63 3.84 2.92
N ALA A 52 -15.83 4.47 4.08
CA ALA A 52 -14.80 5.27 4.75
C ALA A 52 -13.58 4.41 5.14
N LEU A 53 -13.79 3.23 5.70
CA LEU A 53 -12.71 2.28 6.02
C LEU A 53 -12.00 1.80 4.75
N ASN A 54 -12.72 1.48 3.68
CA ASN A 54 -12.12 1.09 2.40
C ASN A 54 -11.28 2.22 1.79
N ASN A 55 -11.66 3.48 2.00
CA ASN A 55 -10.84 4.63 1.61
C ASN A 55 -9.53 4.71 2.41
N ILE A 56 -9.56 4.38 3.70
CA ILE A 56 -8.35 4.27 4.54
C ILE A 56 -7.42 3.19 3.96
N TYR A 57 -7.92 2.02 3.58
CA TYR A 57 -7.10 0.99 2.92
C TYR A 57 -6.47 1.46 1.61
N ARG A 58 -7.16 2.29 0.82
CA ARG A 58 -6.60 2.86 -0.41
C ARG A 58 -5.42 3.81 -0.15
N SER A 59 -5.33 4.38 1.04
CA SER A 59 -4.23 5.28 1.41
C SER A 59 -2.95 4.55 1.82
N ILE A 60 -2.95 3.23 2.00
CA ILE A 60 -1.78 2.50 2.52
C ILE A 60 -0.59 2.58 1.56
N TYR A 61 -0.82 2.26 0.29
CA TYR A 61 0.23 2.25 -0.73
C TYR A 61 -0.37 2.18 -2.13
N THR A 62 0.32 2.72 -3.12
CA THR A 62 -0.03 2.58 -4.54
C THR A 62 0.90 1.59 -5.23
N SER A 63 0.51 1.02 -6.37
CA SER A 63 1.36 0.09 -7.11
C SER A 63 2.63 0.77 -7.62
N ASP A 64 2.54 2.01 -8.09
CA ASP A 64 3.71 2.77 -8.52
C ASP A 64 4.72 2.98 -7.37
N ARG A 65 4.25 3.36 -6.16
CA ARG A 65 5.14 3.42 -4.99
C ARG A 65 5.72 2.06 -4.62
N PHE A 66 4.95 0.99 -4.77
CA PHE A 66 5.43 -0.35 -4.48
C PHE A 66 6.61 -0.75 -5.37
N PHE A 67 6.54 -0.44 -6.67
CA PHE A 67 7.59 -0.81 -7.61
C PHE A 67 8.71 0.23 -7.71
N TYR A 68 8.37 1.50 -7.94
CA TYR A 68 9.40 2.52 -8.21
C TYR A 68 10.17 2.98 -6.98
N ASN A 69 9.73 2.67 -5.76
CA ASN A 69 10.56 2.88 -4.57
C ASN A 69 11.84 2.02 -4.58
N GLU A 70 11.84 0.88 -5.27
CA GLU A 70 13.02 0.03 -5.43
C GLU A 70 14.16 0.76 -6.14
N ALA A 71 13.84 1.67 -7.06
CA ALA A 71 14.83 2.47 -7.78
C ALA A 71 15.50 3.58 -6.92
N MET A 72 15.14 3.70 -5.65
CA MET A 72 15.86 4.54 -4.68
C MET A 72 16.98 3.79 -3.96
N SER A 73 17.15 2.49 -4.25
CA SER A 73 18.21 1.62 -3.76
C SER A 73 19.15 1.21 -4.91
N ASP A 74 20.13 0.40 -4.61
CA ASP A 74 21.06 -0.23 -5.55
C ASP A 74 20.44 -1.39 -6.35
N ASN A 75 19.22 -1.81 -6.02
CA ASN A 75 18.53 -2.94 -6.66
C ASN A 75 17.95 -2.62 -8.04
N ALA A 76 17.57 -1.37 -8.29
CA ALA A 76 16.87 -1.01 -9.52
C ALA A 76 17.26 0.37 -10.05
N PHE A 77 17.14 0.51 -11.36
CA PHE A 77 17.29 1.76 -12.08
C PHE A 77 15.98 2.12 -12.79
N THR A 78 15.60 3.39 -12.81
CA THR A 78 14.42 3.87 -13.56
C THR A 78 14.79 4.96 -14.55
N LYS A 79 14.30 4.84 -15.78
CA LYS A 79 14.35 5.92 -16.80
C LYS A 79 13.44 7.08 -16.44
N LEU A 80 12.43 6.86 -15.61
CA LEU A 80 11.51 7.88 -15.09
C LEU A 80 12.03 8.54 -13.81
N GLY A 81 13.31 8.34 -13.47
CA GLY A 81 13.93 8.82 -12.24
C GLY A 81 13.69 10.29 -11.96
N VAL A 82 13.75 11.14 -12.99
CA VAL A 82 13.46 12.58 -12.89
C VAL A 82 12.01 12.82 -12.46
N ASN A 83 11.05 12.06 -12.97
CA ASN A 83 9.64 12.22 -12.65
C ASN A 83 9.28 11.65 -11.27
N THR A 84 9.92 10.55 -10.88
CA THR A 84 9.70 9.89 -9.58
C THR A 84 10.59 10.45 -8.48
N GLY A 85 11.66 11.18 -8.81
CA GLY A 85 12.69 11.64 -7.89
C GLY A 85 13.61 10.51 -7.39
N ALA A 86 13.48 9.29 -7.92
CA ALA A 86 14.20 8.13 -7.44
C ALA A 86 15.70 8.23 -7.75
N ASP A 87 16.09 8.68 -8.92
CA ASP A 87 17.47 8.89 -9.35
C ASP A 87 18.22 9.91 -8.48
N ALA A 88 17.56 11.01 -8.14
CA ALA A 88 18.12 12.03 -7.26
C ALA A 88 18.36 11.48 -5.84
N ILE A 89 17.43 10.65 -5.33
CA ILE A 89 17.55 10.02 -4.02
C ILE A 89 18.64 8.95 -4.04
N ALA A 90 18.65 8.07 -5.03
CA ALA A 90 19.64 6.98 -5.17
C ALA A 90 21.07 7.53 -5.30
N SER A 91 21.27 8.62 -6.06
CA SER A 91 22.58 9.27 -6.25
C SER A 91 22.98 10.21 -5.11
N GLY A 92 22.07 10.49 -4.14
CA GLY A 92 22.30 11.50 -3.10
C GLY A 92 22.29 12.95 -3.61
N ASN A 93 21.93 13.18 -4.88
CA ASN A 93 21.91 14.49 -5.50
C ASN A 93 20.52 15.14 -5.43
N PHE A 94 20.06 15.45 -4.23
CA PHE A 94 18.76 16.07 -4.00
C PHE A 94 18.84 17.27 -3.06
N THR A 95 17.81 18.10 -3.11
CA THR A 95 17.58 19.19 -2.15
C THR A 95 16.26 18.97 -1.42
N PRO A 96 16.02 19.63 -0.28
CA PRO A 96 14.74 19.54 0.43
C PRO A 96 13.52 19.93 -0.41
N SER A 97 13.72 20.64 -1.52
CA SER A 97 12.65 21.05 -2.44
C SER A 97 12.29 20.00 -3.50
N LEU A 98 12.88 18.81 -3.46
CA LEU A 98 12.50 17.72 -4.38
C LEU A 98 10.99 17.45 -4.30
N PRO A 99 10.23 17.54 -5.41
CA PRO A 99 8.77 17.41 -5.41
C PRO A 99 8.28 16.11 -4.75
N ARG A 100 9.05 15.03 -4.85
CA ARG A 100 8.75 13.75 -4.22
C ARG A 100 8.56 13.88 -2.71
N PHE A 101 9.38 14.65 -2.02
CA PHE A 101 9.25 14.82 -0.57
C PHE A 101 7.94 15.48 -0.18
N GLN A 102 7.51 16.52 -0.92
CA GLN A 102 6.22 17.17 -0.69
C GLN A 102 5.05 16.21 -0.98
N GLN A 103 5.14 15.45 -2.07
CA GLN A 103 4.11 14.48 -2.47
C GLN A 103 3.95 13.37 -1.43
N ASP A 104 5.06 12.81 -0.94
CA ASP A 104 5.02 11.73 0.06
C ASP A 104 4.56 12.26 1.42
N TRP A 105 4.99 13.46 1.83
CA TRP A 105 4.49 14.12 3.02
C TRP A 105 2.97 14.31 2.99
N ALA A 106 2.46 14.89 1.91
CA ALA A 106 1.03 15.10 1.73
C ALA A 106 0.25 13.78 1.69
N TYR A 107 0.81 12.76 1.05
CA TYR A 107 0.22 11.44 0.96
C TYR A 107 0.04 10.78 2.33
N TYR A 108 1.10 10.73 3.14
CA TYR A 108 1.04 10.10 4.46
C TYR A 108 0.14 10.87 5.43
N TYR A 109 0.21 12.19 5.46
CA TYR A 109 -0.70 12.99 6.31
C TYR A 109 -2.15 12.95 5.83
N GLY A 110 -2.40 12.82 4.54
CA GLY A 110 -3.74 12.57 4.00
C GLY A 110 -4.34 11.26 4.51
N GLY A 111 -3.53 10.20 4.58
CA GLY A 111 -3.92 8.92 5.17
C GLY A 111 -4.19 9.03 6.68
N ILE A 112 -3.30 9.71 7.42
CA ILE A 112 -3.48 9.96 8.87
C ILE A 112 -4.78 10.72 9.13
N LYS A 113 -5.06 11.77 8.34
CA LYS A 113 -6.30 12.55 8.46
C LYS A 113 -7.53 11.66 8.27
N SER A 114 -7.52 10.80 7.25
CA SER A 114 -8.63 9.87 7.00
C SER A 114 -8.84 8.91 8.18
N CYS A 115 -7.76 8.39 8.78
CA CYS A 115 -7.82 7.55 9.97
C CYS A 115 -8.38 8.30 11.18
N ASN A 116 -7.93 9.55 11.42
CA ASN A 116 -8.38 10.36 12.53
C ASN A 116 -9.89 10.67 12.42
N ILE A 117 -10.35 11.15 11.26
CA ILE A 117 -11.78 11.40 11.01
C ILE A 117 -12.60 10.13 11.26
N PHE A 118 -12.12 8.96 10.79
CA PHE A 118 -12.81 7.69 10.99
C PHE A 118 -12.91 7.32 12.47
N LEU A 119 -11.80 7.38 13.21
CA LEU A 119 -11.72 7.00 14.62
C LEU A 119 -12.55 7.91 15.52
N GLU A 120 -12.65 9.21 15.21
CA GLU A 120 -13.47 10.16 15.95
C GLU A 120 -14.98 10.01 15.70
N ASN A 121 -15.36 9.38 14.59
CA ASN A 121 -16.77 9.39 14.17
C ASN A 121 -17.44 8.01 14.14
N ILE A 122 -16.69 6.90 14.12
CA ILE A 122 -17.28 5.55 13.98
C ILE A 122 -18.28 5.24 15.10
N ASP A 123 -18.07 5.78 16.30
CA ASP A 123 -18.96 5.54 17.45
C ASP A 123 -20.32 6.24 17.31
N LYS A 124 -20.45 7.19 16.39
CA LYS A 124 -21.74 7.77 16.01
C LYS A 124 -22.65 6.77 15.29
N ASN A 125 -22.10 5.66 14.78
CA ASN A 125 -22.90 4.59 14.16
C ASN A 125 -23.58 3.74 15.24
N THR A 126 -24.92 3.68 15.19
CA THR A 126 -25.75 2.92 16.12
C THR A 126 -26.24 1.60 15.56
N VAL A 127 -25.93 1.31 14.29
CA VAL A 127 -26.41 0.10 13.58
C VAL A 127 -25.40 -1.05 13.66
N LEU A 128 -24.10 -0.72 13.56
CA LEU A 128 -23.04 -1.73 13.61
C LEU A 128 -22.85 -2.27 15.03
N PRO A 129 -22.69 -3.60 15.20
CA PRO A 129 -22.30 -4.20 16.47
C PRO A 129 -20.99 -3.63 16.99
N GLU A 130 -20.84 -3.53 18.32
CA GLU A 130 -19.65 -2.99 18.96
C GLU A 130 -18.37 -3.76 18.57
N SER A 131 -18.45 -5.10 18.46
CA SER A 131 -17.34 -5.94 18.00
C SER A 131 -16.86 -5.58 16.60
N VAL A 132 -17.80 -5.26 15.69
CA VAL A 132 -17.45 -4.81 14.32
C VAL A 132 -16.79 -3.42 14.35
N LYS A 133 -17.33 -2.48 15.13
CA LYS A 133 -16.72 -1.15 15.29
C LYS A 133 -15.31 -1.25 15.86
N ASN A 134 -15.09 -2.09 16.88
CA ASN A 134 -13.79 -2.28 17.49
C ASN A 134 -12.77 -2.88 16.50
N ARG A 135 -13.17 -3.87 15.70
CA ARG A 135 -12.35 -4.38 14.61
C ARG A 135 -11.98 -3.28 13.61
N MET A 136 -12.96 -2.50 13.14
CA MET A 136 -12.74 -1.41 12.20
C MET A 136 -11.82 -0.31 12.77
N LYS A 137 -11.92 -0.02 14.07
CA LYS A 137 -10.99 0.89 14.77
C LYS A 137 -9.57 0.31 14.76
N GLY A 138 -9.40 -0.98 15.01
CA GLY A 138 -8.12 -1.68 14.93
C GLY A 138 -7.49 -1.56 13.53
N GLU A 139 -8.28 -1.76 12.48
CA GLU A 139 -7.83 -1.60 11.10
C GLU A 139 -7.37 -0.14 10.82
N ALA A 140 -8.13 0.85 11.25
CA ALA A 140 -7.76 2.26 11.09
C ALA A 140 -6.51 2.65 11.90
N ARG A 141 -6.33 2.13 13.13
CA ARG A 141 -5.13 2.32 13.95
C ARG A 141 -3.88 1.74 13.28
N PHE A 142 -3.96 0.54 12.72
CA PHE A 142 -2.86 -0.05 11.96
C PHE A 142 -2.43 0.87 10.81
N VAL A 143 -3.37 1.40 10.01
CA VAL A 143 -3.05 2.26 8.87
C VAL A 143 -2.47 3.60 9.35
N ARG A 144 -2.97 4.15 10.47
CA ARG A 144 -2.39 5.35 11.08
C ARG A 144 -0.95 5.12 11.56
N ALA A 145 -0.68 3.98 12.17
CA ALA A 145 0.68 3.56 12.55
C ALA A 145 1.59 3.38 11.32
N TRP A 146 1.09 2.75 10.27
CA TRP A 146 1.79 2.60 8.99
C TRP A 146 2.25 3.94 8.42
N HIS A 147 1.37 4.93 8.39
CA HIS A 147 1.72 6.25 7.87
C HIS A 147 2.71 6.99 8.75
N HIS A 148 2.55 6.97 10.08
CA HIS A 148 3.51 7.57 10.99
C HIS A 148 4.88 6.89 10.92
N PHE A 149 4.94 5.57 10.76
CA PHE A 149 6.19 4.85 10.56
C PHE A 149 6.90 5.30 9.26
N ASN A 150 6.18 5.44 8.16
CA ASN A 150 6.77 5.94 6.92
C ASN A 150 7.24 7.40 7.04
N LEU A 151 6.48 8.28 7.71
CA LEU A 151 6.92 9.64 8.00
C LEU A 151 8.18 9.65 8.85
N MET A 152 8.19 8.91 9.97
CA MET A 152 9.33 8.82 10.87
C MET A 152 10.59 8.29 10.15
N LYS A 153 10.43 7.28 9.30
CA LYS A 153 11.52 6.70 8.51
C LYS A 153 12.18 7.71 7.57
N TRP A 154 11.39 8.59 6.93
CA TRP A 154 11.89 9.55 5.96
C TRP A 154 12.38 10.86 6.59
N TRP A 155 11.70 11.36 7.63
CA TRP A 155 11.94 12.71 8.17
C TRP A 155 12.37 12.75 9.64
N GLY A 156 12.47 11.61 10.31
CA GLY A 156 12.84 11.56 11.74
C GLY A 156 11.74 12.15 12.62
N ASP A 157 12.00 13.33 13.20
CA ASP A 157 11.02 14.08 13.98
C ASP A 157 9.92 14.64 13.06
N VAL A 158 8.67 14.32 13.36
CA VAL A 158 7.50 14.72 12.55
C VAL A 158 6.33 15.12 13.43
N PRO A 159 5.41 15.97 12.98
CA PRO A 159 4.17 16.25 13.68
C PRO A 159 3.38 14.95 13.97
N LEU A 160 3.09 14.69 15.23
CA LEU A 160 2.27 13.57 15.67
C LEU A 160 0.81 13.99 15.72
N LEU A 161 0.01 13.52 14.75
CA LEU A 161 -1.39 13.86 14.64
C LEU A 161 -2.27 12.66 15.02
N SER A 162 -2.78 12.64 16.24
CA SER A 162 -3.66 11.59 16.77
C SER A 162 -5.16 11.92 16.65
N ARG A 163 -5.50 13.13 16.18
CA ARG A 163 -6.86 13.61 15.91
C ARG A 163 -6.93 14.41 14.61
N ASP A 164 -8.13 14.65 14.10
CA ASP A 164 -8.30 15.62 13.03
C ASP A 164 -8.03 17.05 13.55
N ILE A 165 -7.34 17.84 12.76
CA ILE A 165 -6.97 19.21 13.11
C ILE A 165 -7.45 20.18 12.03
N THR A 166 -7.80 21.39 12.47
CA THR A 166 -8.20 22.47 11.58
C THR A 166 -6.99 23.03 10.81
N PRO A 167 -7.23 23.72 9.67
CA PRO A 167 -6.15 24.40 8.94
C PRO A 167 -5.41 25.46 9.78
N ASP A 168 -6.07 26.06 10.76
CA ASP A 168 -5.43 27.05 11.63
C ASP A 168 -4.53 26.39 12.67
N GLU A 169 -4.97 25.30 13.29
CA GLU A 169 -4.12 24.47 14.16
C GLU A 169 -2.87 23.94 13.42
N ALA A 170 -3.03 23.53 12.16
CA ALA A 170 -1.94 22.99 11.37
C ALA A 170 -0.77 23.98 11.16
N LYS A 171 -1.02 25.31 11.28
CA LYS A 171 0.02 26.35 11.16
C LYS A 171 0.97 26.41 12.36
N SER A 172 0.56 25.86 13.50
CA SER A 172 1.31 25.91 14.77
C SER A 172 1.75 24.54 15.29
N VAL A 173 1.52 23.47 14.52
CA VAL A 173 1.94 22.13 14.95
C VAL A 173 3.46 22.02 14.85
N GLU A 174 4.07 21.64 15.95
CA GLU A 174 5.51 21.39 16.04
C GLU A 174 5.85 19.93 15.72
N ARG A 175 7.12 19.66 15.42
CA ARG A 175 7.64 18.31 15.27
C ARG A 175 7.72 17.63 16.63
N THR A 176 7.25 16.40 16.69
CA THR A 176 7.38 15.51 17.84
C THR A 176 8.67 14.71 17.72
N PRO A 177 9.45 14.57 18.79
CA PRO A 177 10.67 13.76 18.76
C PRO A 177 10.41 12.33 18.28
N ARG A 178 11.30 11.82 17.42
CA ARG A 178 11.22 10.47 16.81
C ARG A 178 10.89 9.35 17.80
N ALA A 179 11.51 9.38 18.99
CA ALA A 179 11.25 8.37 20.01
C ALA A 179 9.79 8.35 20.51
N GLN A 180 9.13 9.52 20.59
CA GLN A 180 7.72 9.62 20.95
C GLN A 180 6.81 9.20 19.79
N VAL A 181 7.20 9.51 18.55
CA VAL A 181 6.49 9.02 17.36
C VAL A 181 6.57 7.49 17.29
N LEU A 182 7.74 6.90 17.53
CA LEU A 182 7.90 5.45 17.61
C LEU A 182 7.00 4.85 18.70
N GLN A 183 7.01 5.40 19.91
CA GLN A 183 6.17 4.87 20.98
C GLN A 183 4.69 4.91 20.60
N PHE A 184 4.23 6.00 20.01
CA PHE A 184 2.85 6.08 19.49
C PHE A 184 2.55 5.00 18.44
N ILE A 185 3.47 4.75 17.50
CA ILE A 185 3.34 3.67 16.51
C ILE A 185 3.17 2.32 17.19
N LEU A 186 3.98 2.02 18.20
CA LEU A 186 3.93 0.76 18.94
C LEU A 186 2.61 0.62 19.72
N ASP A 187 2.16 1.68 20.39
CA ASP A 187 0.90 1.70 21.14
C ASP A 187 -0.32 1.53 20.22
N GLU A 188 -0.31 2.15 19.03
CA GLU A 188 -1.35 1.95 18.01
C GLU A 188 -1.40 0.52 17.50
N LEU A 189 -0.23 -0.10 17.27
CA LEU A 189 -0.15 -1.49 16.80
C LEU A 189 -0.57 -2.48 17.89
N ASP A 190 -0.25 -2.24 19.16
CA ASP A 190 -0.71 -3.05 20.26
C ASP A 190 -2.23 -2.96 20.42
N ALA A 191 -2.78 -1.74 20.48
CA ALA A 191 -4.22 -1.53 20.57
C ALA A 191 -4.99 -2.11 19.36
N ALA A 192 -4.37 -2.13 18.17
CA ALA A 192 -4.94 -2.78 17.00
C ALA A 192 -4.88 -4.32 17.12
N ALA A 193 -3.74 -4.87 17.55
CA ALA A 193 -3.56 -6.31 17.72
C ALA A 193 -4.54 -6.92 18.73
N ASP A 194 -4.92 -6.17 19.77
CA ASP A 194 -5.83 -6.64 20.81
C ASP A 194 -7.27 -6.87 20.32
N VAL A 195 -7.68 -6.19 19.27
CA VAL A 195 -9.06 -6.24 18.75
C VAL A 195 -9.18 -6.87 17.37
N LEU A 196 -8.05 -7.07 16.68
CA LEU A 196 -8.06 -7.63 15.32
C LEU A 196 -8.02 -9.16 15.35
N PRO A 197 -8.83 -9.82 14.49
CA PRO A 197 -8.83 -11.27 14.36
C PRO A 197 -7.51 -11.79 13.78
N ARG A 198 -7.28 -13.08 13.97
CA ARG A 198 -6.30 -13.82 13.18
C ARG A 198 -6.79 -13.97 11.74
N LYS A 199 -5.87 -14.31 10.83
CA LYS A 199 -6.20 -14.53 9.41
C LYS A 199 -7.34 -15.54 9.20
N GLU A 200 -7.33 -16.64 9.96
CA GLU A 200 -8.26 -17.75 9.83
C GLU A 200 -9.65 -17.44 10.39
N GLU A 201 -9.80 -16.38 11.15
CA GLU A 201 -11.07 -15.96 11.77
C GLU A 201 -11.89 -15.04 10.88
N TYR A 202 -11.28 -14.51 9.82
CA TYR A 202 -12.02 -13.70 8.86
C TYR A 202 -12.87 -14.55 7.94
N ALA A 203 -14.09 -14.09 7.67
CA ALA A 203 -14.92 -14.66 6.61
C ALA A 203 -14.24 -14.49 5.24
N ALA A 204 -14.55 -15.36 4.29
CA ALA A 204 -13.95 -15.31 2.95
C ALA A 204 -14.12 -13.95 2.25
N ALA A 205 -15.24 -13.26 2.49
CA ALA A 205 -15.52 -11.92 1.96
C ALA A 205 -14.61 -10.82 2.56
N ASP A 206 -14.02 -11.07 3.72
CA ASP A 206 -13.11 -10.15 4.42
C ASP A 206 -11.63 -10.58 4.27
N ASN A 207 -11.35 -11.56 3.43
CA ASN A 207 -9.97 -11.99 3.17
C ASN A 207 -9.12 -10.81 2.67
N GLY A 208 -7.93 -10.66 3.25
CA GLY A 208 -7.02 -9.55 2.95
C GLY A 208 -7.17 -8.33 3.85
N ARG A 209 -8.10 -8.32 4.81
CA ARG A 209 -8.12 -7.32 5.87
C ARG A 209 -6.93 -7.45 6.80
N ILE A 210 -6.61 -6.35 7.47
CA ILE A 210 -5.51 -6.29 8.44
C ILE A 210 -5.81 -7.25 9.60
N THR A 211 -4.82 -8.05 9.96
CA THR A 211 -4.91 -9.08 10.99
C THR A 211 -4.05 -8.73 12.20
N ARG A 212 -4.26 -9.44 13.32
CA ARG A 212 -3.36 -9.40 14.48
C ARG A 212 -1.90 -9.64 14.07
N GLY A 213 -1.64 -10.65 13.25
CA GLY A 213 -0.28 -10.96 12.78
C GLY A 213 0.35 -9.84 11.95
N ALA A 214 -0.46 -9.09 11.18
CA ALA A 214 0.03 -7.93 10.45
C ALA A 214 0.50 -6.80 11.40
N CYS A 215 -0.20 -6.58 12.52
CA CYS A 215 0.21 -5.62 13.54
C CYS A 215 1.56 -6.01 14.16
N LEU A 216 1.71 -7.27 14.54
CA LEU A 216 2.94 -7.78 15.12
C LEU A 216 4.11 -7.70 14.13
N ALA A 217 3.91 -8.08 12.88
CA ALA A 217 4.96 -8.03 11.86
C ALA A 217 5.40 -6.58 11.55
N LEU A 218 4.46 -5.63 11.47
CA LEU A 218 4.80 -4.21 11.33
C LEU A 218 5.53 -3.67 12.57
N LYS A 219 5.13 -4.10 13.76
CA LYS A 219 5.80 -3.74 15.02
C LYS A 219 7.25 -4.25 15.06
N ALA A 220 7.50 -5.50 14.65
CA ALA A 220 8.84 -6.05 14.52
C ALA A 220 9.69 -5.25 13.54
N ARG A 221 9.14 -4.92 12.36
CA ARG A 221 9.81 -4.08 11.34
C ARG A 221 10.17 -2.69 11.88
N ALA A 222 9.26 -2.03 12.60
CA ALA A 222 9.53 -0.71 13.18
C ALA A 222 10.62 -0.74 14.22
N LEU A 223 10.62 -1.76 15.07
CA LEU A 223 11.66 -1.96 16.12
C LEU A 223 13.01 -2.36 15.50
N LEU A 224 13.03 -3.21 14.47
CA LEU A 224 14.25 -3.57 13.74
C LEU A 224 14.87 -2.32 13.09
N TYR A 225 14.04 -1.46 12.49
CA TYR A 225 14.50 -0.21 11.87
C TYR A 225 15.16 0.74 12.88
N GLU A 226 14.71 0.75 14.15
CA GLU A 226 15.33 1.53 15.22
C GLU A 226 16.63 0.90 15.74
N GLY A 227 16.76 -0.41 15.72
CA GLY A 227 17.99 -1.15 16.07
C GLY A 227 18.36 -1.19 17.55
N ASN A 228 17.54 -0.64 18.44
CA ASN A 228 17.86 -0.51 19.87
C ASN A 228 17.03 -1.39 20.82
N ARG A 229 16.08 -2.18 20.29
CA ARG A 229 15.17 -3.06 21.03
C ARG A 229 15.12 -4.47 20.42
N MET A 230 16.27 -5.07 20.13
CA MET A 230 16.37 -6.34 19.41
C MET A 230 15.71 -7.50 20.16
N ASN A 231 15.74 -7.52 21.50
CA ASN A 231 15.04 -8.55 22.29
C ASN A 231 13.53 -8.52 22.07
N ASP A 232 12.94 -7.34 21.89
CA ASP A 232 11.52 -7.22 21.58
C ASP A 232 11.23 -7.73 20.16
N VAL A 233 12.12 -7.45 19.20
CA VAL A 233 12.03 -7.98 17.82
C VAL A 233 12.02 -9.50 17.85
N VAL A 234 12.99 -10.13 18.53
CA VAL A 234 13.08 -11.59 18.69
C VAL A 234 11.79 -12.14 19.30
N THR A 235 11.31 -11.56 20.40
CA THR A 235 10.08 -12.00 21.07
C THR A 235 8.86 -11.95 20.15
N ILE A 236 8.71 -10.89 19.35
CA ILE A 236 7.59 -10.74 18.42
C ILE A 236 7.70 -11.76 17.27
N CYS A 237 8.91 -11.96 16.73
CA CYS A 237 9.12 -12.95 15.67
C CYS A 237 8.84 -14.37 16.18
N GLU A 238 9.29 -14.72 17.39
CA GLU A 238 8.97 -16.01 18.03
C GLU A 238 7.47 -16.21 18.24
N ALA A 239 6.75 -15.17 18.66
CA ALA A 239 5.29 -15.22 18.79
C ALA A 239 4.59 -15.50 17.45
N LEU A 240 5.07 -14.91 16.35
CA LEU A 240 4.54 -15.16 15.00
C LEU A 240 4.90 -16.55 14.47
N MET A 241 6.05 -17.11 14.86
CA MET A 241 6.52 -18.41 14.40
C MET A 241 5.95 -19.58 15.20
N ASN A 242 5.82 -19.41 16.51
CA ASN A 242 5.60 -20.52 17.44
C ASN A 242 4.18 -20.54 18.05
N ASP A 243 3.40 -19.45 17.93
CA ASP A 243 2.05 -19.37 18.46
C ASP A 243 0.99 -19.05 17.38
N PRO A 244 0.74 -20.00 16.44
CA PRO A 244 -0.29 -19.81 15.44
C PRO A 244 -1.70 -19.71 16.03
N GLY A 245 -1.90 -20.30 17.21
CA GLY A 245 -3.16 -20.25 17.94
C GLY A 245 -3.55 -18.84 18.40
N ALA A 246 -2.60 -17.99 18.69
CA ALA A 246 -2.83 -16.59 19.07
C ALA A 246 -2.66 -15.61 17.92
N ASN A 247 -1.72 -15.84 16.99
CA ASN A 247 -1.24 -14.80 16.07
C ASN A 247 -1.53 -15.06 14.59
N GLY A 248 -2.05 -16.25 14.24
CA GLY A 248 -2.33 -16.70 12.88
C GLY A 248 -1.28 -17.70 12.37
N ASN A 249 -1.70 -18.54 11.44
CA ASN A 249 -0.88 -19.60 10.88
C ASN A 249 -0.14 -19.11 9.62
N TYR A 250 1.17 -18.93 9.72
CA TYR A 250 2.01 -18.49 8.63
C TYR A 250 3.06 -19.56 8.27
N SER A 251 3.35 -19.68 6.98
CA SER A 251 4.38 -20.58 6.45
C SER A 251 4.87 -20.08 5.11
N LEU A 252 6.07 -20.47 4.69
CA LEU A 252 6.55 -20.16 3.35
C LEU A 252 5.67 -20.83 2.29
N ALA A 253 5.45 -20.12 1.19
CA ALA A 253 4.76 -20.69 0.03
C ALA A 253 5.58 -21.84 -0.56
N PRO A 254 4.94 -22.89 -1.11
CA PRO A 254 5.65 -24.03 -1.66
C PRO A 254 6.51 -23.70 -2.88
N SER A 255 6.23 -22.58 -3.54
CA SER A 255 6.98 -22.08 -4.69
C SER A 255 7.12 -20.58 -4.62
N TYR A 256 8.38 -20.11 -4.56
CA TYR A 256 8.69 -18.67 -4.65
C TYR A 256 8.17 -18.06 -5.95
N THR A 257 8.37 -18.73 -7.09
CA THR A 257 7.91 -18.23 -8.39
C THR A 257 6.38 -18.11 -8.42
N ALA A 258 5.68 -19.17 -8.00
CA ALA A 258 4.21 -19.19 -8.02
C ALA A 258 3.59 -18.12 -7.10
N LEU A 259 4.23 -17.80 -5.97
CA LEU A 259 3.76 -16.73 -5.08
C LEU A 259 3.59 -15.39 -5.80
N PHE A 260 4.43 -15.11 -6.80
CA PHE A 260 4.45 -13.85 -7.52
C PHE A 260 3.91 -13.91 -8.96
N SER A 261 3.52 -15.09 -9.46
CA SER A 261 3.09 -15.24 -10.87
C SER A 261 1.88 -16.16 -11.06
N ASP A 262 1.50 -16.95 -10.07
CA ASP A 262 0.31 -17.79 -10.13
C ASP A 262 -0.82 -17.13 -9.36
N MET A 263 -1.93 -16.83 -10.01
CA MET A 263 -3.05 -16.11 -9.40
C MET A 263 -3.63 -16.86 -8.18
N ASN A 264 -3.74 -18.19 -8.27
CA ASN A 264 -4.29 -18.97 -7.16
C ASN A 264 -3.34 -19.00 -5.96
N VAL A 265 -2.04 -19.26 -6.18
CA VAL A 265 -1.03 -19.28 -5.10
C VAL A 265 -0.87 -17.87 -4.51
N ASN A 266 -0.83 -16.84 -5.34
CA ASN A 266 -0.72 -15.46 -4.89
C ASN A 266 -1.87 -15.04 -3.97
N LYS A 267 -3.10 -15.47 -4.27
CA LYS A 267 -4.30 -15.15 -3.49
C LYS A 267 -4.45 -16.03 -2.25
N ASN A 268 -4.10 -17.31 -2.36
CA ASN A 268 -4.40 -18.35 -1.36
C ASN A 268 -3.09 -18.97 -0.83
N ASN A 269 -2.34 -18.20 -0.04
CA ASN A 269 -1.11 -18.67 0.58
C ASN A 269 -1.02 -18.24 2.05
N ASN A 270 -0.16 -18.92 2.82
CA ASN A 270 0.11 -18.59 4.21
C ASN A 270 1.38 -17.75 4.40
N GLU A 271 2.09 -17.41 3.33
CA GLU A 271 3.27 -16.56 3.42
C GLU A 271 2.92 -15.08 3.49
N SER A 272 1.85 -14.66 2.82
CA SER A 272 1.39 -13.27 2.88
C SER A 272 0.77 -12.95 4.24
N ILE A 273 1.43 -12.10 5.00
CA ILE A 273 0.92 -11.54 6.25
C ILE A 273 0.05 -10.32 5.96
N PHE A 274 0.52 -9.45 5.07
CA PHE A 274 -0.24 -8.28 4.63
C PHE A 274 0.07 -7.92 3.17
N SER A 275 -0.97 -7.62 2.38
CA SER A 275 -0.82 -7.29 0.96
C SER A 275 -1.88 -6.30 0.49
N LEU A 276 -1.53 -5.54 -0.54
CA LEU A 276 -2.51 -4.78 -1.32
C LEU A 276 -3.35 -5.78 -2.11
N GLN A 277 -4.66 -5.70 -1.92
CA GLN A 277 -5.61 -6.61 -2.57
C GLN A 277 -6.01 -6.05 -3.93
N PHE A 278 -5.87 -6.88 -4.95
CA PHE A 278 -6.34 -6.61 -6.31
C PHE A 278 -7.29 -7.71 -6.76
N VAL A 279 -8.12 -7.43 -7.73
CA VAL A 279 -9.10 -8.37 -8.27
C VAL A 279 -9.07 -8.27 -9.79
N PRO A 280 -8.86 -9.37 -10.52
CA PRO A 280 -8.87 -9.35 -11.98
C PRO A 280 -10.09 -8.61 -12.50
N THR A 281 -9.92 -7.76 -13.50
CA THR A 281 -10.93 -6.93 -14.16
C THR A 281 -11.59 -5.83 -13.32
N LEU A 282 -11.67 -5.96 -11.98
CA LEU A 282 -12.38 -5.01 -11.11
C LEU A 282 -11.45 -3.99 -10.44
N ARG A 283 -10.32 -4.45 -9.95
CA ARG A 283 -9.28 -3.62 -9.34
C ARG A 283 -7.91 -4.19 -9.70
N THR A 284 -7.28 -3.62 -10.68
CA THR A 284 -6.01 -4.09 -11.24
C THR A 284 -4.92 -3.04 -11.08
N TRP A 285 -3.69 -3.46 -11.30
CA TRP A 285 -2.52 -2.60 -11.47
C TRP A 285 -1.84 -2.94 -12.81
N GLY A 286 -1.17 -1.97 -13.42
CA GLY A 286 -0.62 -2.08 -14.77
C GLY A 286 0.86 -1.74 -14.93
N ASP A 287 1.56 -1.44 -13.82
CA ASP A 287 2.94 -0.95 -13.87
C ASP A 287 3.92 -1.96 -14.50
N TYR A 288 3.62 -3.28 -14.45
CA TYR A 288 4.50 -4.31 -15.01
C TYR A 288 4.72 -4.21 -16.54
N ILE A 289 3.85 -3.53 -17.26
CA ILE A 289 4.09 -3.25 -18.70
C ILE A 289 5.31 -2.36 -18.92
N ASP A 290 5.78 -1.72 -17.87
CA ASP A 290 6.88 -0.77 -17.88
C ASP A 290 8.19 -1.41 -17.35
N PHE A 291 8.21 -2.73 -17.10
CA PHE A 291 9.41 -3.43 -16.61
C PHE A 291 9.59 -4.88 -17.09
N ALA A 292 8.67 -5.41 -17.90
CA ALA A 292 8.85 -6.70 -18.59
C ALA A 292 9.57 -6.54 -19.94
N PRO A 293 10.04 -7.63 -20.58
CA PRO A 293 10.63 -7.58 -21.91
C PRO A 293 9.66 -7.09 -22.97
N ILE A 294 10.17 -6.29 -23.91
CA ILE A 294 9.37 -5.77 -25.04
C ILE A 294 8.85 -6.94 -25.90
N SER A 295 9.69 -7.93 -26.20
CA SER A 295 9.33 -9.13 -26.94
C SER A 295 8.30 -10.02 -26.23
N ALA A 296 8.13 -9.85 -24.91
CA ALA A 296 7.07 -10.48 -24.13
C ALA A 296 5.77 -9.64 -24.07
N GLY A 297 5.69 -8.53 -24.80
CA GLY A 297 4.48 -7.72 -24.93
C GLY A 297 4.46 -6.46 -24.06
N ALA A 298 5.55 -6.12 -23.38
CA ALA A 298 5.64 -4.85 -22.67
C ALA A 298 5.71 -3.67 -23.66
N ARG A 299 5.24 -2.50 -23.22
CA ARG A 299 5.27 -1.28 -24.02
C ARG A 299 6.63 -0.60 -24.00
N THR A 300 7.24 -0.59 -22.84
CA THR A 300 8.51 0.07 -22.56
C THR A 300 9.15 -0.60 -21.35
N ASN A 301 10.40 -0.29 -21.08
CA ASN A 301 11.04 -0.67 -19.81
C ASN A 301 11.50 0.59 -19.07
N ASP A 302 10.76 0.97 -18.06
CA ASP A 302 11.02 2.15 -17.23
C ASP A 302 11.68 1.80 -15.88
N LEU A 303 11.63 0.54 -15.47
CA LEU A 303 12.23 0.05 -14.23
C LEU A 303 13.01 -1.24 -14.52
N SER A 304 14.31 -1.21 -14.35
CA SER A 304 15.22 -2.33 -14.63
C SER A 304 15.96 -2.79 -13.37
N PRO A 305 16.19 -4.09 -13.15
CA PRO A 305 17.17 -4.56 -12.17
C PRO A 305 18.58 -4.06 -12.48
N THR A 306 19.36 -3.80 -11.45
CA THR A 306 20.78 -3.44 -11.60
C THR A 306 21.69 -4.66 -11.70
N GLN A 307 22.94 -4.48 -12.09
CA GLN A 307 23.97 -5.51 -12.03
C GLN A 307 24.28 -5.90 -10.58
N GLU A 308 24.27 -4.93 -9.67
CA GLU A 308 24.50 -5.11 -8.23
C GLU A 308 23.50 -6.13 -7.67
N LEU A 309 22.20 -5.95 -7.95
CA LEU A 309 21.20 -6.93 -7.53
C LEU A 309 21.45 -8.32 -8.13
N VAL A 310 21.87 -8.42 -9.38
CA VAL A 310 22.19 -9.71 -10.02
C VAL A 310 23.38 -10.38 -9.34
N ASP A 311 24.39 -9.62 -8.97
CA ASP A 311 25.60 -10.12 -8.32
C ASP A 311 25.35 -10.59 -6.88
N ASP A 312 24.40 -10.00 -6.18
CA ASP A 312 23.99 -10.38 -4.81
C ASP A 312 23.33 -11.76 -4.73
N TYR A 313 22.80 -12.30 -5.84
CA TYR A 313 22.36 -13.69 -5.83
C TYR A 313 23.56 -14.62 -5.71
N ILE A 314 23.61 -15.41 -4.65
CA ILE A 314 24.68 -16.34 -4.36
C ILE A 314 24.67 -17.55 -5.30
N MET A 315 25.74 -18.33 -5.28
CA MET A 315 25.82 -19.63 -5.97
C MET A 315 25.03 -20.69 -5.19
N LEU A 316 24.66 -21.80 -5.85
CA LEU A 316 23.96 -22.93 -5.20
C LEU A 316 24.71 -23.54 -4.03
N ASN A 317 26.04 -23.38 -3.97
CA ASN A 317 26.85 -23.82 -2.85
C ASN A 317 26.90 -22.86 -1.66
N GLY A 318 26.09 -21.78 -1.69
CA GLY A 318 25.97 -20.79 -0.63
C GLY A 318 27.04 -19.69 -0.63
N LYS A 319 27.93 -19.66 -1.63
CA LYS A 319 28.99 -18.65 -1.73
C LYS A 319 28.60 -17.48 -2.61
N ALA A 320 29.12 -16.28 -2.29
CA ALA A 320 29.04 -15.14 -3.18
C ALA A 320 29.85 -15.39 -4.47
N ILE A 321 29.47 -14.75 -5.59
CA ILE A 321 30.12 -15.01 -6.90
C ILE A 321 31.62 -14.75 -6.90
N HIS A 322 32.09 -13.78 -6.14
CA HIS A 322 33.50 -13.38 -6.03
C HIS A 322 34.26 -14.14 -4.93
N GLU A 323 33.59 -15.02 -4.19
CA GLU A 323 34.22 -15.79 -3.12
C GLU A 323 35.04 -16.95 -3.67
N ALA A 324 36.21 -17.22 -3.08
CA ALA A 324 37.08 -18.32 -3.50
C ALA A 324 36.36 -19.67 -3.40
N GLY A 325 36.35 -20.41 -4.50
CA GLY A 325 35.66 -21.70 -4.60
C GLY A 325 34.15 -21.58 -4.77
N SER A 326 33.63 -20.42 -5.19
CA SER A 326 32.22 -20.24 -5.56
C SER A 326 31.83 -21.07 -6.80
N GLY A 327 32.74 -21.30 -7.71
CA GLY A 327 32.48 -21.96 -9.01
C GLY A 327 31.77 -21.03 -10.01
N TYR A 328 31.79 -19.72 -9.77
CA TYR A 328 31.29 -18.76 -10.74
C TYR A 328 32.11 -18.76 -12.03
N ASP A 329 31.40 -18.71 -13.16
CA ASP A 329 31.99 -18.64 -14.49
C ASP A 329 31.47 -17.42 -15.24
N GLU A 330 32.33 -16.45 -15.54
CA GLU A 330 32.01 -15.23 -16.27
C GLU A 330 31.43 -15.47 -17.68
N ASN A 331 31.78 -16.62 -18.30
CA ASN A 331 31.22 -17.03 -19.60
C ASN A 331 29.82 -17.60 -19.47
N ASN A 332 29.41 -17.99 -18.26
CA ASN A 332 28.11 -18.59 -17.97
C ASN A 332 27.52 -18.03 -16.64
N PRO A 333 27.35 -16.70 -16.55
CA PRO A 333 27.16 -15.98 -15.28
C PRO A 333 25.88 -16.33 -14.52
N TYR A 334 24.93 -16.97 -15.19
CA TYR A 334 23.63 -17.32 -14.62
C TYR A 334 23.52 -18.82 -14.26
N ALA A 335 24.56 -19.63 -14.56
CA ALA A 335 24.57 -21.04 -14.20
C ALA A 335 24.85 -21.24 -12.71
N ASN A 336 24.22 -22.25 -12.11
CA ASN A 336 24.44 -22.65 -10.72
C ASN A 336 24.22 -21.52 -9.68
N ARG A 337 23.38 -20.53 -10.00
CA ARG A 337 22.97 -19.45 -9.10
C ARG A 337 21.75 -19.84 -8.29
N ASP A 338 21.53 -19.16 -7.20
CA ASP A 338 20.29 -19.23 -6.40
C ASP A 338 19.07 -19.22 -7.36
N PRO A 339 18.14 -20.18 -7.25
CA PRO A 339 17.00 -20.28 -8.15
C PRO A 339 16.07 -19.04 -8.12
N ARG A 340 16.15 -18.21 -7.06
CA ARG A 340 15.42 -16.94 -6.97
C ARG A 340 15.90 -15.92 -8.00
N LEU A 341 17.16 -16.00 -8.47
CA LEU A 341 17.64 -15.16 -9.56
C LEU A 341 16.73 -15.32 -10.80
N ARG A 342 16.56 -16.53 -11.27
CA ARG A 342 15.72 -16.82 -12.45
C ARG A 342 14.25 -16.52 -12.23
N ALA A 343 13.77 -16.62 -11.00
CA ALA A 343 12.39 -16.31 -10.64
C ALA A 343 12.11 -14.80 -10.53
N THR A 344 13.15 -13.98 -10.39
CA THR A 344 13.05 -12.54 -10.19
C THR A 344 13.47 -11.73 -11.41
N ILE A 345 14.51 -12.16 -12.13
CA ILE A 345 15.22 -11.38 -13.15
C ILE A 345 15.22 -12.13 -14.47
N VAL A 346 14.96 -11.41 -15.56
CA VAL A 346 15.18 -11.84 -16.94
C VAL A 346 16.53 -11.29 -17.40
N TYR A 347 17.39 -12.15 -17.88
CA TYR A 347 18.73 -11.88 -18.38
C TYR A 347 18.89 -12.37 -19.83
N ASP A 348 20.00 -12.10 -20.47
CA ASP A 348 20.22 -12.52 -21.86
C ASP A 348 20.06 -14.03 -22.06
N GLN A 349 19.36 -14.42 -23.11
CA GLN A 349 18.97 -15.79 -23.46
C GLN A 349 18.00 -16.47 -22.47
N TYR A 350 17.28 -15.69 -21.66
CA TYR A 350 16.26 -16.22 -20.76
C TYR A 350 15.16 -16.95 -21.54
N GLN A 351 14.76 -18.13 -21.05
CA GLN A 351 13.64 -18.90 -21.60
C GLN A 351 12.34 -18.41 -20.99
N TRP A 352 11.63 -17.60 -21.73
CA TRP A 352 10.37 -16.98 -21.32
C TRP A 352 9.18 -17.83 -21.74
N THR A 353 8.31 -18.17 -20.80
CA THR A 353 7.05 -18.87 -21.08
C THR A 353 5.94 -17.85 -21.27
N ASN A 354 5.33 -17.86 -22.45
CA ASN A 354 4.19 -17.04 -22.80
C ASN A 354 2.88 -17.57 -22.17
N PRO A 355 1.81 -16.75 -22.13
CA PRO A 355 0.51 -17.19 -21.62
C PRO A 355 -0.10 -18.41 -22.31
N ASP A 356 0.20 -18.64 -23.57
CA ASP A 356 -0.25 -19.79 -24.35
C ASP A 356 0.59 -21.07 -24.11
N GLY A 357 1.60 -21.00 -23.24
CA GLY A 357 2.52 -22.09 -22.93
C GLY A 357 3.70 -22.20 -23.89
N SER A 358 3.76 -21.43 -24.96
CA SER A 358 4.93 -21.39 -25.85
C SER A 358 6.14 -20.79 -25.14
N VAL A 359 7.34 -21.21 -25.54
CA VAL A 359 8.61 -20.71 -24.96
C VAL A 359 9.34 -19.90 -26.02
N GLN A 360 9.74 -18.68 -25.67
CA GLN A 360 10.63 -17.86 -26.48
C GLN A 360 11.93 -17.54 -25.73
N THR A 361 13.00 -17.33 -26.48
CA THR A 361 14.27 -16.88 -25.92
C THR A 361 14.34 -15.36 -25.97
N ILE A 362 14.58 -14.72 -24.82
CA ILE A 362 14.77 -13.27 -24.73
C ILE A 362 16.24 -12.94 -24.96
N TYR A 363 16.56 -12.35 -26.09
CA TYR A 363 17.90 -11.91 -26.43
C TYR A 363 18.07 -10.43 -26.05
N ILE A 364 18.94 -10.14 -25.09
CA ILE A 364 19.14 -8.78 -24.57
C ILE A 364 20.49 -8.21 -24.98
N LYS A 365 21.55 -9.02 -24.84
CA LYS A 365 22.91 -8.59 -25.17
C LYS A 365 23.03 -8.34 -26.69
N PRO A 366 23.54 -7.19 -27.13
CA PRO A 366 23.76 -6.93 -28.54
C PRO A 366 24.58 -8.06 -29.20
N GLY A 367 24.07 -8.62 -30.30
CA GLY A 367 24.72 -9.69 -31.02
C GLY A 367 24.54 -11.08 -30.44
N SER A 368 23.77 -11.30 -29.38
CA SER A 368 23.44 -12.62 -28.84
C SER A 368 22.33 -13.35 -29.63
N SER A 369 21.50 -12.59 -30.35
CA SER A 369 20.43 -13.14 -31.18
C SER A 369 20.95 -13.81 -32.45
N PRO A 370 20.26 -14.85 -32.98
CA PRO A 370 20.53 -15.40 -34.28
C PRO A 370 20.45 -14.36 -35.39
N ALA A 371 21.21 -14.57 -36.47
CA ALA A 371 21.18 -13.69 -37.64
C ALA A 371 19.74 -13.51 -38.18
N GLY A 372 19.33 -12.29 -38.42
CA GLY A 372 17.97 -11.93 -38.87
C GLY A 372 16.90 -11.88 -37.76
N GLN A 373 17.30 -12.01 -36.51
CA GLN A 373 16.45 -11.85 -35.32
C GLN A 373 17.05 -10.79 -34.39
N GLU A 374 17.39 -9.61 -34.93
CA GLU A 374 17.94 -8.53 -34.12
C GLU A 374 16.97 -8.16 -32.99
N SER A 375 17.53 -8.08 -31.79
CA SER A 375 16.78 -7.75 -30.58
C SER A 375 16.83 -6.25 -30.27
N ASN A 376 15.69 -5.67 -29.95
CA ASN A 376 15.54 -4.30 -29.47
C ASN A 376 15.45 -4.20 -27.92
N GLU A 377 15.81 -5.27 -27.23
CA GLU A 377 15.67 -5.33 -25.77
C GLU A 377 16.66 -4.41 -25.05
N TYR A 378 17.89 -4.28 -25.50
CA TYR A 378 18.86 -3.36 -24.91
C TYR A 378 18.89 -2.03 -25.67
N THR A 379 18.10 -1.08 -25.21
CA THR A 379 18.02 0.28 -25.78
C THR A 379 17.94 1.32 -24.64
N PRO A 380 19.09 1.71 -24.03
CA PRO A 380 19.12 2.59 -22.86
C PRO A 380 18.38 3.92 -23.04
N ALA A 381 18.40 4.49 -24.25
CA ALA A 381 17.69 5.71 -24.60
C ALA A 381 16.32 5.46 -25.26
N GLY A 382 15.93 4.19 -25.47
CA GLY A 382 14.71 3.77 -26.15
C GLY A 382 13.72 3.06 -25.20
N GLN A 383 12.95 2.15 -25.76
CA GLN A 383 11.90 1.44 -25.02
C GLN A 383 12.42 0.21 -24.26
N GLY A 384 13.54 -0.40 -24.66
CA GLY A 384 14.12 -1.55 -24.01
C GLY A 384 14.86 -1.25 -22.71
N THR A 385 15.45 -2.25 -22.08
CA THR A 385 16.17 -2.08 -20.81
C THR A 385 17.38 -1.16 -20.93
N ALA A 386 17.66 -0.41 -19.86
CA ALA A 386 18.85 0.41 -19.72
C ALA A 386 20.04 -0.35 -19.08
N THR A 387 19.77 -1.42 -18.33
CA THR A 387 20.77 -2.16 -17.54
C THR A 387 21.16 -3.52 -18.16
N GLY A 388 20.39 -4.03 -19.12
CA GLY A 388 20.54 -5.37 -19.66
C GLY A 388 19.69 -6.42 -18.94
N TYR A 389 18.82 -6.02 -18.03
CA TYR A 389 17.96 -6.89 -17.25
C TYR A 389 16.52 -6.43 -17.27
N TYR A 390 15.58 -7.39 -17.03
CA TYR A 390 14.16 -7.12 -16.81
C TYR A 390 13.65 -7.83 -15.58
N TRP A 391 12.51 -7.39 -15.06
CA TRP A 391 11.84 -8.06 -13.97
C TRP A 391 11.02 -9.26 -14.48
N ARG A 392 11.13 -10.40 -13.78
CA ARG A 392 10.28 -11.58 -13.94
C ARG A 392 9.24 -11.65 -12.82
N LYS A 393 9.61 -11.15 -11.64
CA LYS A 393 8.76 -11.15 -10.46
C LYS A 393 7.52 -10.29 -10.67
N TYR A 394 6.36 -10.78 -10.23
CA TYR A 394 5.04 -10.16 -10.46
C TYR A 394 4.57 -10.16 -11.92
N TRP A 395 5.24 -10.85 -12.81
CA TRP A 395 4.69 -11.07 -14.14
C TRP A 395 3.46 -11.98 -14.04
N ASP A 396 2.32 -11.48 -14.51
CA ASP A 396 1.06 -12.21 -14.54
C ASP A 396 0.88 -12.86 -15.94
N PRO A 397 1.07 -14.17 -16.08
CA PRO A 397 0.90 -14.83 -17.38
C PRO A 397 -0.56 -14.86 -17.87
N GLN A 398 -1.52 -14.54 -17.00
CA GLN A 398 -2.95 -14.51 -17.35
C GLN A 398 -3.42 -13.14 -17.82
N HIS A 399 -2.57 -12.11 -17.76
CA HIS A 399 -2.95 -10.84 -18.34
C HIS A 399 -3.08 -11.00 -19.86
N THR A 400 -4.11 -10.43 -20.44
CA THR A 400 -4.34 -10.42 -21.88
C THR A 400 -4.30 -8.97 -22.39
N ALA A 401 -3.55 -8.73 -23.50
CA ALA A 401 -3.67 -7.48 -24.23
C ALA A 401 -5.11 -7.33 -24.77
N PRO A 402 -5.69 -6.10 -24.88
CA PRO A 402 -5.06 -4.80 -24.70
C PRO A 402 -5.09 -4.24 -23.27
N GLY A 403 -5.65 -4.93 -22.34
CA GLY A 403 -5.76 -4.45 -20.97
C GLY A 403 -4.62 -4.98 -20.12
N ILE A 404 -3.42 -4.48 -20.33
CA ILE A 404 -2.19 -4.86 -19.62
C ILE A 404 -2.32 -4.50 -18.13
N SER A 405 -3.10 -5.30 -17.42
CA SER A 405 -3.35 -5.07 -16.00
C SER A 405 -3.45 -6.39 -15.26
N SER A 406 -2.81 -6.47 -14.11
CA SER A 406 -2.78 -7.66 -13.26
C SER A 406 -3.73 -7.55 -12.09
N GLY A 407 -4.32 -8.67 -11.72
CA GLY A 407 -5.07 -8.83 -10.48
C GLY A 407 -4.26 -9.46 -9.36
N LEU A 408 -2.96 -9.72 -9.52
CA LEU A 408 -2.11 -10.25 -8.46
C LEU A 408 -2.05 -9.29 -7.26
N ASN A 409 -2.08 -9.84 -6.06
CA ASN A 409 -1.86 -9.06 -4.84
C ASN A 409 -0.38 -8.67 -4.72
N LEU A 410 -0.11 -7.46 -4.26
CA LEU A 410 1.24 -6.99 -3.95
C LEU A 410 1.52 -7.19 -2.47
N HIS A 411 2.45 -8.08 -2.14
CA HIS A 411 2.75 -8.47 -0.77
C HIS A 411 3.62 -7.42 -0.08
N LEU A 412 3.09 -6.73 0.94
CA LEU A 412 3.78 -5.70 1.71
C LEU A 412 4.58 -6.27 2.88
N ILE A 413 4.04 -7.33 3.51
CA ILE A 413 4.69 -8.06 4.61
C ILE A 413 4.52 -9.56 4.36
N ARG A 414 5.62 -10.29 4.35
CA ARG A 414 5.66 -11.74 4.15
C ARG A 414 6.28 -12.45 5.34
N TYR A 415 5.89 -13.69 5.55
CA TYR A 415 6.47 -14.53 6.60
C TYR A 415 7.99 -14.75 6.43
N ALA A 416 8.47 -14.77 5.17
CA ALA A 416 9.91 -14.78 4.91
C ALA A 416 10.65 -13.60 5.57
N GLU A 417 10.04 -12.42 5.64
CA GLU A 417 10.60 -11.26 6.35
C GLU A 417 10.70 -11.52 7.86
N VAL A 418 9.68 -12.14 8.47
CA VAL A 418 9.71 -12.51 9.89
C VAL A 418 10.87 -13.44 10.19
N LEU A 419 11.07 -14.46 9.35
CA LEU A 419 12.18 -15.40 9.50
C LEU A 419 13.55 -14.72 9.35
N LEU A 420 13.71 -13.83 8.37
CA LEU A 420 14.96 -13.08 8.17
C LEU A 420 15.21 -12.04 9.26
N THR A 421 14.13 -11.45 9.80
CA THR A 421 14.22 -10.50 10.91
C THR A 421 14.63 -11.19 12.21
N TYR A 422 14.21 -12.45 12.39
CA TYR A 422 14.58 -13.27 13.55
C TYR A 422 16.04 -13.71 13.51
N ALA A 423 16.59 -14.06 12.32
CA ALA A 423 17.96 -14.51 12.11
C ALA A 423 18.99 -13.40 12.34
#